data_ce9f71ba549185b8fc57c748df92ca4f
#
_entry.id   ce9f71ba549185b8fc57c748df92ca4f
#
_cell.length_a   1.000
_cell.length_b   1.000
_cell.length_c   1.000
_cell.angle_alpha   90.00
_cell.angle_beta   90.00
_cell.angle_gamma   90.00
#
_symmetry.space_group_name_H-M   'P 1'
#
loop_
_entity.id
_entity.type
_entity.pdbx_description
1 polymer ?
#
loop_
_entity_poly.entity_id
_entity_poly.type
_entity_poly.pdbx_seq_one_letter_code
_entity_poly.pdbx_strand_id
1 'polypeptide(L)'
;RVRRQRQMCIRDRVGEDVTIIILTSFDFSEIEEEARAVGVNAFMAKPLFRSRLTATLRQFTSGKKEKNARNYLEDFAKENYAGKRILLVEDNELNREIATEIIGMTGVTIDIAENGKIAVEKVMEAPEKWYDLIFMDIQMPIMNGYEATAAIRALAGSRGKVPIIAMTANAFAEDVQLAKNTGMNEHIAKPLDLNKLNDVLKQWL
;
A
#
# COMPACT_ATOMS: atom_id res chain seq x y z
N ARG A 1 -1.62 34.44 -17.60
CA ARG A 1 -2.20 34.50 -18.98
C ARG A 1 -1.59 33.44 -19.91
N VAL A 2 -0.28 33.27 -19.94
CA VAL A 2 0.42 32.30 -20.85
C VAL A 2 0.07 30.84 -20.58
N ARG A 3 -0.17 30.44 -19.33
CA ARG A 3 -0.58 29.06 -18.99
C ARG A 3 -2.01 28.72 -19.45
N ARG A 4 -2.95 29.66 -19.35
CA ARG A 4 -4.33 29.46 -19.85
C ARG A 4 -4.38 29.22 -21.37
N GLN A 5 -3.59 29.96 -22.14
CA GLN A 5 -3.51 29.76 -23.58
C GLN A 5 -2.94 28.43 -24.00
N ARG A 6 -1.94 27.88 -23.27
CA ARG A 6 -1.38 26.53 -23.56
C ARG A 6 -2.37 25.40 -23.29
N GLN A 7 -3.19 25.51 -22.25
CA GLN A 7 -4.17 24.47 -21.91
C GLN A 7 -5.37 24.46 -22.88
N MET A 8 -5.88 25.60 -23.31
CA MET A 8 -6.86 25.69 -24.40
C MET A 8 -6.32 25.09 -25.69
N CYS A 9 -5.06 25.34 -26.05
CA CYS A 9 -4.44 24.77 -27.26
C CYS A 9 -4.31 23.24 -27.23
N ILE A 10 -4.23 22.62 -26.06
CA ILE A 10 -4.17 21.14 -25.96
C ILE A 10 -5.55 20.55 -26.27
N ARG A 11 -6.63 21.08 -25.70
CA ARG A 11 -7.99 20.59 -25.92
C ARG A 11 -8.48 20.80 -27.34
N ASP A 12 -8.17 21.94 -27.93
CA ASP A 12 -8.48 22.25 -29.34
C ASP A 12 -7.76 21.31 -30.34
N ARG A 13 -6.64 20.70 -29.92
CA ARG A 13 -5.86 19.79 -30.78
C ARG A 13 -6.23 18.33 -30.63
N VAL A 14 -6.73 17.91 -29.45
CA VAL A 14 -6.97 16.50 -29.09
C VAL A 14 -8.45 16.12 -29.05
N GLY A 15 -9.38 17.09 -29.13
CA GLY A 15 -10.82 16.87 -29.08
C GLY A 15 -11.43 16.96 -27.69
N GLU A 16 -12.76 17.14 -27.64
CA GLU A 16 -13.50 17.32 -26.39
C GLU A 16 -13.59 16.03 -25.55
N ASP A 17 -13.40 14.87 -26.16
CA ASP A 17 -13.51 13.55 -25.51
C ASP A 17 -12.23 13.10 -24.79
N VAL A 18 -11.18 13.93 -24.77
CA VAL A 18 -9.91 13.56 -24.11
C VAL A 18 -9.94 13.88 -22.63
N THR A 19 -9.67 12.87 -21.80
CA THR A 19 -9.52 13.03 -20.36
C THR A 19 -8.16 13.64 -20.02
N ILE A 20 -8.16 14.78 -19.34
CA ILE A 20 -6.95 15.49 -18.90
C ILE A 20 -6.75 15.26 -17.41
N ILE A 21 -5.64 14.62 -17.06
CA ILE A 21 -5.22 14.36 -15.68
C ILE A 21 -3.92 15.09 -15.40
N ILE A 22 -3.88 15.94 -14.36
CA ILE A 22 -2.66 16.65 -13.94
C ILE A 22 -1.97 15.88 -12.83
N LEU A 23 -0.67 15.59 -13.02
CA LEU A 23 0.21 15.01 -12.00
C LEU A 23 1.03 16.12 -11.34
N THR A 24 0.92 16.30 -10.04
CA THR A 24 1.60 17.38 -9.30
C THR A 24 2.28 16.86 -8.03
N SER A 25 3.39 17.51 -7.66
CA SER A 25 4.05 17.30 -6.36
C SER A 25 3.63 18.33 -5.31
N PHE A 26 2.77 19.29 -5.68
CA PHE A 26 2.31 20.36 -4.81
C PHE A 26 0.84 20.20 -4.47
N ASP A 27 0.42 20.80 -3.36
CA ASP A 27 -1.00 20.93 -3.03
C ASP A 27 -1.68 21.76 -4.13
N PHE A 28 -2.79 21.24 -4.63
CA PHE A 28 -3.54 21.83 -5.74
C PHE A 28 -4.89 22.39 -5.29
N SER A 29 -5.17 22.40 -3.99
CA SER A 29 -6.45 22.86 -3.42
C SER A 29 -6.81 24.29 -3.86
N GLU A 30 -5.80 25.16 -3.98
CA GLU A 30 -5.99 26.55 -4.38
C GLU A 30 -6.28 26.75 -5.88
N ILE A 31 -5.87 25.79 -6.73
CA ILE A 31 -6.00 25.89 -8.19
C ILE A 31 -7.00 24.89 -8.79
N GLU A 32 -7.59 24.02 -7.95
CA GLU A 32 -8.48 22.95 -8.42
C GLU A 32 -9.70 23.49 -9.14
N GLU A 33 -10.38 24.49 -8.58
CA GLU A 33 -11.58 25.08 -9.18
C GLU A 33 -11.27 25.76 -10.53
N GLU A 34 -10.17 26.53 -10.60
CA GLU A 34 -9.76 27.19 -11.85
C GLU A 34 -9.38 26.19 -12.93
N ALA A 35 -8.70 25.12 -12.56
CA ALA A 35 -8.26 24.10 -13.50
C ALA A 35 -9.43 23.23 -13.99
N ARG A 36 -10.40 22.93 -13.13
CA ARG A 36 -11.66 22.26 -13.54
C ARG A 36 -12.46 23.15 -14.51
N ALA A 37 -12.52 24.44 -14.28
CA ALA A 37 -13.20 25.41 -15.17
C ALA A 37 -12.59 25.45 -16.57
N VAL A 38 -11.29 25.13 -16.74
CA VAL A 38 -10.63 25.03 -18.06
C VAL A 38 -10.56 23.61 -18.61
N GLY A 39 -11.29 22.66 -17.96
CA GLY A 39 -11.51 21.31 -18.48
C GLY A 39 -10.53 20.23 -18.00
N VAL A 40 -9.84 20.44 -16.90
CA VAL A 40 -9.09 19.36 -16.24
C VAL A 40 -10.06 18.41 -15.57
N ASN A 41 -9.93 17.12 -15.85
CA ASN A 41 -10.84 16.10 -15.36
C ASN A 41 -10.44 15.56 -13.98
N ALA A 42 -9.12 15.44 -13.71
CA ALA A 42 -8.63 14.98 -12.41
C ALA A 42 -7.24 15.51 -12.07
N PHE A 43 -6.92 15.47 -10.78
CA PHE A 43 -5.59 15.76 -10.24
C PHE A 43 -5.07 14.53 -9.49
N MET A 44 -3.77 14.30 -9.57
CA MET A 44 -3.10 13.24 -8.84
C MET A 44 -1.82 13.77 -8.23
N ALA A 45 -1.66 13.55 -6.94
CA ALA A 45 -0.41 13.86 -6.25
C ALA A 45 0.68 12.82 -6.61
N LYS A 46 1.91 13.27 -6.73
CA LYS A 46 3.08 12.39 -6.74
C LYS A 46 3.44 12.04 -5.29
N PRO A 47 3.91 10.79 -5.03
CA PRO A 47 4.25 9.71 -5.96
C PRO A 47 3.01 9.05 -6.59
N LEU A 48 3.17 8.64 -7.86
CA LEU A 48 2.08 8.03 -8.63
C LEU A 48 1.94 6.55 -8.31
N PHE A 49 0.91 6.19 -7.57
CA PHE A 49 0.59 4.78 -7.29
C PHE A 49 -0.26 4.18 -8.41
N ARG A 50 0.08 2.94 -8.82
CA ARG A 50 -0.64 2.21 -9.87
C ARG A 50 -2.13 2.06 -9.54
N SER A 51 -2.47 1.75 -8.30
CA SER A 51 -3.86 1.64 -7.82
C SER A 51 -4.63 2.94 -8.01
N ARG A 52 -4.03 4.08 -7.63
CA ARG A 52 -4.63 5.40 -7.77
C ARG A 52 -4.80 5.80 -9.23
N LEU A 53 -3.80 5.54 -10.08
CA LEU A 53 -3.89 5.78 -11.51
C LEU A 53 -5.01 4.93 -12.14
N THR A 54 -5.05 3.63 -11.81
CA THR A 54 -6.06 2.71 -12.34
C THR A 54 -7.47 3.10 -11.91
N ALA A 55 -7.67 3.46 -10.63
CA ALA A 55 -8.96 3.92 -10.12
C ALA A 55 -9.41 5.22 -10.82
N THR A 56 -8.50 6.19 -10.97
CA THR A 56 -8.81 7.44 -11.67
C THR A 56 -9.15 7.19 -13.15
N LEU A 57 -8.40 6.35 -13.86
CA LEU A 57 -8.69 6.00 -15.26
C LEU A 57 -10.03 5.28 -15.40
N ARG A 58 -10.34 4.33 -14.52
CA ARG A 58 -11.63 3.61 -14.52
C ARG A 58 -12.81 4.56 -14.32
N GLN A 59 -12.67 5.61 -13.51
CA GLN A 59 -13.70 6.62 -13.30
C GLN A 59 -14.15 7.30 -14.60
N PHE A 60 -13.23 7.45 -15.56
CA PHE A 60 -13.50 8.07 -16.87
C PHE A 60 -13.85 7.07 -17.97
N THR A 61 -13.49 5.78 -17.80
CA THR A 61 -13.72 4.75 -18.83
C THR A 61 -14.99 3.91 -18.60
N SER A 62 -15.50 3.82 -17.36
CA SER A 62 -16.58 2.86 -17.00
C SER A 62 -17.96 3.49 -16.78
N GLY A 63 -18.13 4.80 -16.81
CA GLY A 63 -19.43 5.46 -16.59
C GLY A 63 -20.10 5.18 -15.22
N LYS A 64 -19.45 4.42 -14.34
CA LYS A 64 -19.90 4.16 -12.97
C LYS A 64 -19.14 5.08 -12.01
N LYS A 65 -19.88 5.80 -11.16
CA LYS A 65 -19.32 6.54 -10.01
C LYS A 65 -18.67 5.53 -9.06
N GLU A 66 -17.39 5.20 -9.31
CA GLU A 66 -16.59 4.53 -8.29
C GLU A 66 -16.30 5.54 -7.17
N LYS A 67 -16.38 5.07 -5.93
CA LYS A 67 -16.06 5.85 -4.73
C LYS A 67 -14.67 6.47 -4.90
N ASN A 68 -14.55 7.78 -4.72
CA ASN A 68 -13.29 8.50 -4.82
C ASN A 68 -12.23 7.90 -3.89
N ALA A 69 -10.96 7.94 -4.30
CA ALA A 69 -9.84 7.44 -3.47
C ALA A 69 -9.82 8.06 -2.05
N ARG A 70 -10.35 9.27 -1.90
CA ARG A 70 -10.58 9.93 -0.60
C ARG A 70 -11.56 9.15 0.29
N ASN A 71 -12.65 8.64 -0.28
CA ASN A 71 -13.61 7.82 0.45
C ASN A 71 -13.01 6.48 0.89
N TYR A 72 -12.09 5.89 0.10
CA TYR A 72 -11.41 4.66 0.49
C TYR A 72 -10.47 4.85 1.68
N LEU A 73 -9.72 5.96 1.73
CA LEU A 73 -8.88 6.29 2.89
C LEU A 73 -9.73 6.58 4.13
N GLU A 74 -10.83 7.30 3.97
CA GLU A 74 -11.77 7.59 5.06
C GLU A 74 -12.46 6.31 5.55
N ASP A 75 -12.85 5.40 4.66
CA ASP A 75 -13.45 4.11 5.03
C ASP A 75 -12.41 3.20 5.69
N PHE A 76 -11.16 3.18 5.21
CA PHE A 76 -10.06 2.44 5.82
C PHE A 76 -9.71 2.96 7.22
N ALA A 77 -9.68 4.27 7.41
CA ALA A 77 -9.42 4.91 8.70
C ALA A 77 -10.56 4.73 9.73
N LYS A 78 -11.73 4.25 9.31
CA LYS A 78 -12.83 3.88 10.23
C LYS A 78 -12.64 2.50 10.88
N GLU A 79 -11.81 1.65 10.28
CA GLU A 79 -11.44 0.38 10.90
C GLU A 79 -10.62 0.67 12.16
N ASN A 80 -10.88 -0.08 13.21
CA ASN A 80 -10.23 0.14 14.50
C ASN A 80 -9.64 -1.18 15.00
N TYR A 81 -8.33 -1.28 14.93
CA TYR A 81 -7.54 -2.39 15.46
C TYR A 81 -6.72 -1.97 16.68
N ALA A 82 -7.24 -1.07 17.51
CA ALA A 82 -6.60 -0.69 18.76
C ALA A 82 -6.38 -1.92 19.66
N GLY A 83 -5.19 -2.06 20.21
CA GLY A 83 -4.78 -3.23 21.00
C GLY A 83 -4.17 -4.39 20.19
N LYS A 84 -4.25 -4.34 18.85
CA LYS A 84 -3.52 -5.25 17.98
C LYS A 84 -2.12 -4.75 17.69
N ARG A 85 -1.20 -5.66 17.40
CA ARG A 85 0.21 -5.35 17.15
C ARG A 85 0.72 -6.05 15.90
N ILE A 86 1.31 -5.27 15.02
CA ILE A 86 1.87 -5.73 13.74
C ILE A 86 3.39 -5.54 13.77
N LEU A 87 4.13 -6.49 13.22
CA LEU A 87 5.53 -6.31 12.84
C LEU A 87 5.60 -6.01 11.35
N LEU A 88 6.08 -4.82 11.00
CA LEU A 88 6.36 -4.41 9.62
C LEU A 88 7.85 -4.61 9.32
N VAL A 89 8.15 -5.47 8.35
CA VAL A 89 9.51 -5.79 7.92
C VAL A 89 9.72 -5.26 6.52
N GLU A 90 10.54 -4.22 6.39
CA GLU A 90 10.79 -3.48 5.15
C GLU A 90 12.15 -2.79 5.25
N ASP A 91 13.04 -2.98 4.28
CA ASP A 91 14.38 -2.39 4.29
C ASP A 91 14.42 -0.95 3.78
N ASN A 92 13.53 -0.61 2.86
CA ASN A 92 13.46 0.73 2.29
C ASN A 92 12.72 1.70 3.23
N GLU A 93 13.41 2.75 3.68
CA GLU A 93 12.91 3.73 4.63
C GLU A 93 11.62 4.41 4.15
N LEU A 94 11.56 4.84 2.89
CA LEU A 94 10.37 5.50 2.33
C LEU A 94 9.16 4.55 2.27
N ASN A 95 9.37 3.29 1.85
CA ASN A 95 8.29 2.31 1.84
C ASN A 95 7.79 2.03 3.27
N ARG A 96 8.71 1.97 4.22
CA ARG A 96 8.44 1.75 5.63
C ARG A 96 7.61 2.89 6.23
N GLU A 97 7.96 4.15 5.96
CA GLU A 97 7.20 5.33 6.37
C GLU A 97 5.77 5.30 5.80
N ILE A 98 5.65 5.08 4.49
CA ILE A 98 4.34 5.03 3.80
C ILE A 98 3.46 3.91 4.38
N ALA A 99 4.02 2.71 4.56
CA ALA A 99 3.28 1.58 5.11
C ALA A 99 2.86 1.84 6.56
N THR A 100 3.75 2.42 7.37
CA THR A 100 3.47 2.78 8.78
C THR A 100 2.36 3.82 8.88
N GLU A 101 2.38 4.85 8.05
CA GLU A 101 1.34 5.88 8.03
C GLU A 101 -0.02 5.29 7.65
N ILE A 102 -0.08 4.53 6.55
CA ILE A 102 -1.33 3.93 6.06
C ILE A 102 -1.90 2.94 7.08
N ILE A 103 -1.11 1.99 7.56
CA ILE A 103 -1.56 0.96 8.50
C ILE A 103 -1.91 1.60 9.85
N GLY A 104 -1.12 2.59 10.29
CA GLY A 104 -1.33 3.32 11.54
C GLY A 104 -2.66 4.07 11.63
N MET A 105 -3.27 4.45 10.49
CA MET A 105 -4.61 5.06 10.46
C MET A 105 -5.69 4.18 11.12
N THR A 106 -5.47 2.88 11.21
CA THR A 106 -6.39 1.92 11.81
C THR A 106 -6.23 1.76 13.33
N GLY A 107 -5.32 2.52 13.95
CA GLY A 107 -5.07 2.48 15.40
C GLY A 107 -4.26 1.27 15.88
N VAL A 108 -3.76 0.44 14.97
CA VAL A 108 -2.90 -0.70 15.31
C VAL A 108 -1.51 -0.23 15.78
N THR A 109 -0.89 -0.95 16.70
CA THR A 109 0.50 -0.70 17.09
C THR A 109 1.45 -1.36 16.08
N ILE A 110 2.45 -0.62 15.59
CA ILE A 110 3.39 -1.11 14.59
C ILE A 110 4.80 -1.10 15.17
N ASP A 111 5.44 -2.28 15.18
CA ASP A 111 6.87 -2.42 15.41
C ASP A 111 7.56 -2.60 14.04
N ILE A 112 8.78 -2.09 13.90
CA ILE A 112 9.52 -2.06 12.63
C ILE A 112 10.74 -2.97 12.72
N ALA A 113 11.03 -3.69 11.61
CA ALA A 113 12.30 -4.37 11.39
C ALA A 113 12.82 -4.03 9.98
N GLU A 114 14.11 -3.69 9.88
CA GLU A 114 14.72 -3.24 8.62
C GLU A 114 15.28 -4.38 7.75
N ASN A 115 15.23 -5.60 8.22
CA ASN A 115 15.61 -6.82 7.51
C ASN A 115 15.06 -8.06 8.20
N GLY A 116 15.18 -9.21 7.53
CA GLY A 116 14.68 -10.48 8.05
C GLY A 116 15.33 -10.92 9.34
N LYS A 117 16.63 -10.64 9.55
CA LYS A 117 17.35 -11.03 10.77
C LYS A 117 16.77 -10.31 11.99
N ILE A 118 16.60 -8.99 11.92
CA ILE A 118 15.97 -8.19 12.99
C ILE A 118 14.54 -8.66 13.25
N ALA A 119 13.80 -9.03 12.20
CA ALA A 119 12.45 -9.56 12.36
C ALA A 119 12.44 -10.86 13.17
N VAL A 120 13.32 -11.82 12.86
CA VAL A 120 13.45 -13.07 13.60
C VAL A 120 13.82 -12.82 15.07
N GLU A 121 14.81 -11.95 15.32
CA GLU A 121 15.24 -11.58 16.67
C GLU A 121 14.07 -10.99 17.47
N LYS A 122 13.33 -10.03 16.91
CA LYS A 122 12.15 -9.42 17.55
C LYS A 122 11.07 -10.45 17.89
N VAL A 123 10.76 -11.37 16.97
CA VAL A 123 9.75 -12.41 17.21
C VAL A 123 10.22 -13.41 18.26
N MET A 124 11.52 -13.73 18.29
CA MET A 124 12.11 -14.66 19.25
C MET A 124 12.13 -14.08 20.67
N GLU A 125 12.45 -12.81 20.82
CA GLU A 125 12.54 -12.11 22.10
C GLU A 125 11.18 -11.68 22.66
N ALA A 126 10.18 -11.48 21.78
CA ALA A 126 8.84 -11.06 22.18
C ALA A 126 8.13 -12.12 23.04
N PRO A 127 7.24 -11.72 23.94
CA PRO A 127 6.33 -12.63 24.61
C PRO A 127 5.50 -13.46 23.60
N GLU A 128 4.95 -14.59 24.03
CA GLU A 128 4.03 -15.35 23.19
C GLU A 128 2.79 -14.51 22.84
N LYS A 129 2.33 -14.61 21.59
CA LYS A 129 1.18 -13.85 21.05
C LYS A 129 1.37 -12.34 21.10
N TRP A 130 2.62 -11.86 21.10
CA TRP A 130 2.92 -10.43 21.08
C TRP A 130 2.56 -9.76 19.76
N TYR A 131 2.81 -10.44 18.65
CA TYR A 131 2.42 -10.00 17.31
C TYR A 131 1.17 -10.76 16.86
N ASP A 132 0.18 -9.99 16.38
CA ASP A 132 -1.03 -10.54 15.75
C ASP A 132 -0.80 -10.84 14.26
N LEU A 133 0.10 -10.07 13.61
CA LEU A 133 0.37 -10.16 12.18
C LEU A 133 1.80 -9.67 11.86
N ILE A 134 2.43 -10.24 10.83
CA ILE A 134 3.70 -9.78 10.29
C ILE A 134 3.50 -9.44 8.81
N PHE A 135 3.81 -8.21 8.41
CA PHE A 135 4.05 -7.86 7.02
C PHE A 135 5.54 -8.04 6.71
N MET A 136 5.86 -8.88 5.73
CA MET A 136 7.22 -9.28 5.43
C MET A 136 7.58 -8.96 3.98
N ASP A 137 8.48 -8.00 3.77
CA ASP A 137 9.10 -7.84 2.46
C ASP A 137 9.88 -9.10 2.09
N ILE A 138 9.80 -9.48 0.82
CA ILE A 138 10.53 -10.64 0.30
C ILE A 138 11.98 -10.28 0.02
N GLN A 139 12.22 -9.14 -0.63
CA GLN A 139 13.54 -8.77 -1.14
C GLN A 139 14.22 -7.78 -0.19
N MET A 140 15.02 -8.31 0.73
CA MET A 140 15.78 -7.52 1.70
C MET A 140 17.23 -7.99 1.79
N PRO A 141 18.17 -7.09 2.15
CA PRO A 141 19.55 -7.45 2.43
C PRO A 141 19.68 -8.26 3.73
N ILE A 142 20.83 -8.90 3.94
CA ILE A 142 21.23 -9.65 5.14
C ILE A 142 20.46 -10.97 5.28
N MET A 143 19.14 -10.92 5.34
CA MET A 143 18.23 -12.07 5.39
C MET A 143 16.94 -11.68 4.66
N ASN A 144 16.61 -12.40 3.61
CA ASN A 144 15.40 -12.18 2.83
C ASN A 144 14.14 -12.68 3.56
N GLY A 145 12.95 -12.30 3.03
CA GLY A 145 11.68 -12.63 3.68
C GLY A 145 11.37 -14.13 3.74
N TYR A 146 11.85 -14.92 2.79
CA TYR A 146 11.68 -16.37 2.80
C TYR A 146 12.50 -17.01 3.91
N GLU A 147 13.78 -16.64 4.02
CA GLU A 147 14.67 -17.12 5.08
C GLU A 147 14.13 -16.74 6.47
N ALA A 148 13.70 -15.49 6.63
CA ALA A 148 13.10 -15.00 7.87
C ALA A 148 11.83 -15.77 8.24
N THR A 149 10.95 -16.02 7.25
CA THR A 149 9.73 -16.79 7.45
C THR A 149 10.05 -18.22 7.90
N ALA A 150 10.98 -18.90 7.22
CA ALA A 150 11.39 -20.25 7.62
C ALA A 150 11.94 -20.30 9.05
N ALA A 151 12.77 -19.31 9.43
CA ALA A 151 13.30 -19.20 10.78
C ALA A 151 12.20 -18.94 11.82
N ILE A 152 11.26 -18.04 11.54
CA ILE A 152 10.11 -17.78 12.42
C ILE A 152 9.23 -19.03 12.57
N ARG A 153 8.96 -19.75 11.47
CA ARG A 153 8.15 -20.98 11.51
C ARG A 153 8.80 -22.12 12.32
N ALA A 154 10.13 -22.11 12.43
CA ALA A 154 10.86 -23.05 13.28
C ALA A 154 10.79 -22.74 14.80
N LEU A 155 10.31 -21.55 15.18
CA LEU A 155 10.15 -21.19 16.59
C LEU A 155 9.03 -21.98 17.24
N ALA A 156 9.23 -22.34 18.49
CA ALA A 156 8.23 -23.07 19.26
C ALA A 156 7.05 -22.16 19.68
N GLY A 157 5.92 -22.80 19.97
CA GLY A 157 4.75 -22.13 20.53
C GLY A 157 3.95 -21.29 19.53
N SER A 158 3.37 -20.22 20.00
CA SER A 158 2.54 -19.32 19.19
C SER A 158 3.35 -18.43 18.25
N ARG A 159 4.63 -18.21 18.55
CA ARG A 159 5.54 -17.38 17.72
C ARG A 159 5.67 -17.95 16.30
N GLY A 160 5.86 -19.26 16.16
CA GLY A 160 5.94 -19.93 14.85
C GLY A 160 4.63 -19.95 14.07
N LYS A 161 3.50 -19.60 14.69
CA LYS A 161 2.17 -19.65 14.10
C LYS A 161 1.61 -18.26 13.73
N VAL A 162 2.32 -17.18 14.05
CA VAL A 162 1.87 -15.82 13.72
C VAL A 162 1.61 -15.69 12.22
N PRO A 163 0.49 -15.09 11.78
CA PRO A 163 0.24 -14.85 10.37
C PRO A 163 1.36 -14.00 9.75
N ILE A 164 1.87 -14.42 8.59
CA ILE A 164 2.90 -13.71 7.83
C ILE A 164 2.36 -13.43 6.43
N ILE A 165 2.30 -12.15 6.07
CA ILE A 165 1.84 -11.67 4.78
C ILE A 165 3.03 -11.16 3.99
N ALA A 166 3.29 -11.79 2.85
CA ALA A 166 4.35 -11.35 1.96
C ALA A 166 4.04 -9.99 1.34
N MET A 167 5.02 -9.10 1.32
CA MET A 167 4.99 -7.88 0.49
C MET A 167 5.97 -8.08 -0.69
N THR A 168 5.47 -8.04 -1.92
CA THR A 168 6.28 -8.34 -3.10
C THR A 168 6.16 -7.28 -4.18
N ALA A 169 7.28 -6.94 -4.84
CA ALA A 169 7.26 -6.09 -6.02
C ALA A 169 6.60 -6.77 -7.23
N ASN A 170 6.62 -8.11 -7.28
CA ASN A 170 6.08 -8.91 -8.35
C ASN A 170 5.07 -9.93 -7.80
N ALA A 171 3.88 -9.96 -8.36
CA ALA A 171 2.84 -10.93 -8.00
C ALA A 171 2.75 -12.07 -9.06
N PHE A 172 3.92 -12.58 -9.51
CA PHE A 172 3.91 -13.73 -10.41
C PHE A 172 3.50 -15.00 -9.66
N ALA A 173 2.86 -15.93 -10.36
CA ALA A 173 2.35 -17.17 -9.77
C ALA A 173 3.44 -17.99 -9.08
N GLU A 174 4.68 -17.93 -9.58
CA GLU A 174 5.84 -18.61 -9.00
C GLU A 174 6.23 -18.03 -7.64
N ASP A 175 6.28 -16.71 -7.51
CA ASP A 175 6.59 -16.03 -6.24
C ASP A 175 5.53 -16.29 -5.18
N VAL A 176 4.26 -16.27 -5.58
CA VAL A 176 3.12 -16.60 -4.70
C VAL A 176 3.19 -18.05 -4.20
N GLN A 177 3.55 -18.99 -5.09
CA GLN A 177 3.68 -20.39 -4.70
C GLN A 177 4.88 -20.61 -3.77
N LEU A 178 6.00 -19.93 -4.03
CA LEU A 178 7.18 -20.00 -3.16
C LEU A 178 6.89 -19.42 -1.77
N ALA A 179 6.21 -18.29 -1.69
CA ALA A 179 5.78 -17.70 -0.42
C ALA A 179 4.93 -18.68 0.40
N LYS A 180 3.95 -19.33 -0.22
CA LYS A 180 3.12 -20.35 0.42
C LYS A 180 3.93 -21.55 0.89
N ASN A 181 4.83 -22.07 0.05
CA ASN A 181 5.67 -23.23 0.37
C ASN A 181 6.62 -22.93 1.54
N THR A 182 7.03 -21.67 1.71
CA THR A 182 7.88 -21.22 2.83
C THR A 182 7.08 -21.03 4.13
N GLY A 183 5.73 -21.07 4.05
CA GLY A 183 4.86 -20.93 5.22
C GLY A 183 4.28 -19.52 5.41
N MET A 184 4.33 -18.65 4.41
CA MET A 184 3.58 -17.40 4.40
C MET A 184 2.09 -17.68 4.17
N ASN A 185 1.23 -16.89 4.81
CA ASN A 185 -0.22 -17.10 4.80
C ASN A 185 -0.89 -16.46 3.59
N GLU A 186 -0.41 -15.28 3.18
CA GLU A 186 -0.96 -14.52 2.06
C GLU A 186 0.11 -13.60 1.46
N HIS A 187 -0.25 -12.85 0.40
CA HIS A 187 0.64 -11.88 -0.22
C HIS A 187 -0.10 -10.61 -0.63
N ILE A 188 0.62 -9.48 -0.60
CA ILE A 188 0.21 -8.18 -1.12
C ILE A 188 1.28 -7.68 -2.09
N ALA A 189 0.85 -7.20 -3.25
CA ALA A 189 1.76 -6.57 -4.21
C ALA A 189 2.12 -5.14 -3.77
N LYS A 190 3.37 -4.76 -3.95
CA LYS A 190 3.82 -3.36 -3.87
C LYS A 190 3.58 -2.65 -5.22
N PRO A 191 3.15 -1.38 -5.23
CA PRO A 191 2.79 -0.55 -4.07
C PRO A 191 1.50 -1.05 -3.41
N LEU A 192 1.39 -0.84 -2.08
CA LEU A 192 0.27 -1.33 -1.28
C LEU A 192 -1.08 -0.83 -1.83
N ASP A 193 -1.94 -1.77 -2.21
CA ASP A 193 -3.33 -1.50 -2.57
C ASP A 193 -4.19 -1.46 -1.31
N LEU A 194 -4.87 -0.34 -1.06
CA LEU A 194 -5.66 -0.12 0.16
C LEU A 194 -6.79 -1.13 0.33
N ASN A 195 -7.45 -1.56 -0.78
CA ASN A 195 -8.53 -2.53 -0.68
C ASN A 195 -7.97 -3.88 -0.26
N LYS A 196 -6.87 -4.32 -0.91
CA LYS A 196 -6.22 -5.58 -0.56
C LYS A 196 -5.66 -5.55 0.85
N LEU A 197 -5.08 -4.42 1.28
CA LEU A 197 -4.60 -4.24 2.64
C LEU A 197 -5.75 -4.34 3.65
N ASN A 198 -6.89 -3.70 3.38
CA ASN A 198 -8.09 -3.78 4.20
C ASN A 198 -8.63 -5.21 4.32
N ASP A 199 -8.70 -5.93 3.20
CA ASP A 199 -9.15 -7.32 3.19
C ASP A 199 -8.25 -8.19 4.06
N VAL A 200 -6.92 -8.01 3.95
CA VAL A 200 -5.94 -8.75 4.75
C VAL A 200 -6.05 -8.42 6.23
N LEU A 201 -6.16 -7.13 6.59
CA LEU A 201 -6.33 -6.75 8.00
C LEU A 201 -7.62 -7.36 8.60
N LYS A 202 -8.73 -7.30 7.88
CA LYS A 202 -10.01 -7.91 8.30
C LYS A 202 -9.96 -9.41 8.45
N GLN A 203 -9.15 -10.07 7.65
CA GLN A 203 -9.03 -11.53 7.67
C GLN A 203 -8.14 -12.03 8.82
N TRP A 204 -7.11 -11.25 9.16
CA TRP A 204 -6.04 -11.75 10.02
C TRP A 204 -5.96 -11.08 11.41
N LEU A 205 -6.65 -9.93 11.64
CA LEU A 205 -6.74 -9.24 12.93
C LEU A 205 -8.11 -9.38 13.58
#